data_49431757baac466bdeb1a9ce4becaa88
#
_entry.id   49431757baac466bdeb1a9ce4becaa88
#
_cell.length_a   1.000
_cell.length_b   1.000
_cell.length_c   1.000
_cell.angle_alpha   90.00
_cell.angle_beta   90.00
_cell.angle_gamma   90.00
#
_symmetry.space_group_name_H-M   'P 1'
#
loop_
_entity.id
_entity.type
_entity.pdbx_description
1 polymer ?
#
loop_
_entity_poly.entity_id
_entity_poly.type
_entity_poly.pdbx_seq_one_letter_code
_entity_poly.pdbx_strand_id
1 'polypeptide(L)'
;MFVLAGTAGLAGCAMRPPLPPAPMGRPMPAIDPAFFDMYGPIDDDRFPVPEVDIGQIDPTYLRRVVRYDRPELAGTVVVDPANRFLYLVQDGGRAIRYGVGVGREGFAWAGNATIRRKAEWPTWTPPSQMIRRQPELAEWAAGMPGGLDNPLGARALYLYQGDRDTLYRIHGTNEPWSIGSAVSSGCIRLINQDIIDLYRRVPTGTRVVVLRA
;
A
#
# COMPACT_ATOMS: atom_id res chain seq x y z
N MET A 1 -45.67 64.64 -30.75
CA MET A 1 -46.55 63.47 -30.47
C MET A 1 -45.76 62.25 -30.93
N PHE A 2 -44.98 61.67 -30.02
CA PHE A 2 -44.11 60.48 -30.25
C PHE A 2 -44.77 59.26 -29.63
N VAL A 3 -45.08 58.27 -30.46
CA VAL A 3 -45.64 56.98 -30.03
C VAL A 3 -44.47 56.01 -29.87
N LEU A 4 -44.27 55.55 -28.62
CA LEU A 4 -43.33 54.48 -28.31
C LEU A 4 -44.07 53.13 -28.40
N ALA A 5 -43.63 52.27 -29.33
CA ALA A 5 -44.06 50.89 -29.45
C ALA A 5 -43.17 50.01 -28.55
N GLY A 6 -43.76 49.40 -27.54
CA GLY A 6 -43.08 48.43 -26.67
C GLY A 6 -43.12 47.04 -27.28
N THR A 7 -41.96 46.41 -27.47
CA THR A 7 -41.82 45.00 -27.86
C THR A 7 -41.73 44.13 -26.62
N ALA A 8 -42.72 43.26 -26.39
CA ALA A 8 -42.74 42.25 -25.36
C ALA A 8 -41.86 41.07 -25.80
N GLY A 9 -40.75 40.86 -25.12
CA GLY A 9 -39.89 39.69 -25.30
C GLY A 9 -40.46 38.46 -24.59
N LEU A 10 -40.77 37.40 -25.31
CA LEU A 10 -41.14 36.08 -24.80
C LEU A 10 -39.89 35.38 -24.29
N ALA A 11 -39.76 35.24 -22.98
CA ALA A 11 -38.73 34.40 -22.35
C ALA A 11 -39.10 32.92 -22.54
N GLY A 12 -38.48 32.26 -23.53
CA GLY A 12 -38.59 30.82 -23.70
C GLY A 12 -37.80 30.07 -22.62
N CYS A 13 -38.50 29.35 -21.74
CA CYS A 13 -37.88 28.38 -20.85
C CYS A 13 -37.32 27.22 -21.68
N ALA A 14 -36.00 27.21 -21.94
CA ALA A 14 -35.34 26.07 -22.54
C ALA A 14 -35.26 24.93 -21.48
N MET A 15 -36.12 23.94 -21.63
CA MET A 15 -36.02 22.69 -20.86
C MET A 15 -34.68 21.99 -21.19
N ARG A 16 -33.80 21.89 -20.21
CA ARG A 16 -32.55 21.16 -20.31
C ARG A 16 -32.88 19.65 -20.42
N PRO A 17 -32.39 18.92 -21.45
CA PRO A 17 -32.65 17.49 -21.54
C PRO A 17 -32.09 16.77 -20.30
N PRO A 18 -32.75 15.69 -19.84
CA PRO A 18 -32.24 14.91 -18.69
C PRO A 18 -30.87 14.34 -19.03
N LEU A 19 -29.97 14.42 -18.07
CA LEU A 19 -28.63 13.80 -18.18
C LEU A 19 -28.79 12.29 -18.42
N PRO A 20 -27.99 11.69 -19.31
CA PRO A 20 -27.99 10.23 -19.47
C PRO A 20 -27.66 9.59 -18.13
N PRO A 21 -28.26 8.42 -17.81
CA PRO A 21 -27.93 7.69 -16.59
C PRO A 21 -26.42 7.42 -16.54
N ALA A 22 -25.83 7.65 -15.37
CA ALA A 22 -24.42 7.33 -15.15
C ALA A 22 -24.17 5.86 -15.54
N PRO A 23 -23.06 5.53 -16.22
CA PRO A 23 -22.75 4.14 -16.56
C PRO A 23 -22.75 3.33 -15.28
N MET A 24 -23.59 2.31 -15.20
CA MET A 24 -23.58 1.36 -14.10
C MET A 24 -22.18 0.76 -14.02
N GLY A 25 -21.50 0.99 -12.88
CA GLY A 25 -20.19 0.45 -12.65
C GLY A 25 -20.18 -1.05 -12.96
N ARG A 26 -19.13 -1.52 -13.62
CA ARG A 26 -18.95 -2.97 -13.81
C ARG A 26 -19.12 -3.64 -12.45
N PRO A 27 -19.91 -4.74 -12.35
CA PRO A 27 -19.96 -5.50 -11.12
C PRO A 27 -18.53 -5.85 -10.73
N MET A 28 -18.14 -5.52 -9.50
CA MET A 28 -16.85 -5.98 -8.98
C MET A 28 -16.85 -7.52 -9.07
N PRO A 29 -15.78 -8.15 -9.58
CA PRO A 29 -15.68 -9.60 -9.61
C PRO A 29 -15.88 -10.12 -8.18
N ALA A 30 -16.68 -11.19 -8.04
CA ALA A 30 -16.88 -11.84 -6.76
C ALA A 30 -15.50 -12.18 -6.15
N ILE A 31 -15.30 -11.80 -4.90
CA ILE A 31 -14.05 -12.09 -4.18
C ILE A 31 -14.03 -13.61 -3.93
N ASP A 32 -12.93 -14.28 -4.33
CA ASP A 32 -12.73 -15.70 -4.05
C ASP A 32 -12.80 -15.95 -2.53
N PRO A 33 -13.63 -16.89 -2.06
CA PRO A 33 -13.74 -17.23 -0.64
C PRO A 33 -12.39 -17.50 0.07
N ALA A 34 -11.40 -18.03 -0.65
CA ALA A 34 -10.05 -18.28 -0.12
C ALA A 34 -9.36 -17.00 0.41
N PHE A 35 -9.77 -15.82 -0.04
CA PHE A 35 -9.21 -14.57 0.49
C PHE A 35 -9.74 -14.23 1.89
N PHE A 36 -10.94 -14.65 2.25
CA PHE A 36 -11.45 -14.43 3.60
C PHE A 36 -10.61 -15.19 4.64
N ASP A 37 -10.21 -16.44 4.33
CA ASP A 37 -9.31 -17.21 5.20
C ASP A 37 -7.90 -16.58 5.23
N MET A 38 -7.40 -16.11 4.07
CA MET A 38 -6.07 -15.52 3.93
C MET A 38 -5.90 -14.19 4.70
N TYR A 39 -6.98 -13.42 4.82
CA TYR A 39 -7.01 -12.11 5.47
C TYR A 39 -7.82 -12.10 6.78
N GLY A 40 -8.19 -13.27 7.26
CA GLY A 40 -8.82 -13.48 8.55
C GLY A 40 -7.93 -13.06 9.72
N PRO A 41 -8.45 -13.15 10.96
CA PRO A 41 -7.70 -12.78 12.15
C PRO A 41 -6.50 -13.72 12.36
N ILE A 42 -5.44 -13.20 13.02
CA ILE A 42 -4.29 -13.99 13.46
C ILE A 42 -4.19 -13.81 14.98
N ASP A 43 -4.63 -14.83 15.73
CA ASP A 43 -4.78 -14.76 17.19
C ASP A 43 -3.53 -15.19 17.93
N ASP A 44 -2.60 -15.93 17.28
CA ASP A 44 -1.39 -16.51 17.86
C ASP A 44 -0.15 -15.60 17.78
N ASP A 45 -0.34 -14.32 17.43
CA ASP A 45 0.74 -13.32 17.42
C ASP A 45 0.80 -12.57 18.77
N ARG A 46 1.90 -11.86 19.02
CA ARG A 46 2.11 -11.07 20.24
C ARG A 46 0.96 -10.09 20.52
N PHE A 47 0.44 -9.48 19.46
CA PHE A 47 -0.82 -8.72 19.47
C PHE A 47 -1.73 -9.36 18.44
N PRO A 48 -2.93 -9.81 18.80
CA PRO A 48 -3.89 -10.38 17.87
C PRO A 48 -4.12 -9.42 16.70
N VAL A 49 -3.88 -9.89 15.48
CA VAL A 49 -4.11 -9.09 14.27
C VAL A 49 -5.56 -9.28 13.85
N PRO A 50 -6.37 -8.23 13.78
CA PRO A 50 -7.76 -8.35 13.36
C PRO A 50 -7.88 -8.77 11.90
N GLU A 51 -9.02 -9.34 11.53
CA GLU A 51 -9.38 -9.56 10.13
C GLU A 51 -9.36 -8.25 9.35
N VAL A 52 -9.10 -8.34 8.06
CA VAL A 52 -9.15 -7.21 7.14
C VAL A 52 -10.46 -7.24 6.36
N ASP A 53 -11.20 -6.13 6.38
CA ASP A 53 -12.33 -5.95 5.47
C ASP A 53 -11.82 -5.83 4.03
N ILE A 54 -11.65 -6.99 3.38
CA ILE A 54 -11.16 -7.08 2.00
C ILE A 54 -12.12 -6.46 0.98
N GLY A 55 -13.36 -6.18 1.36
CA GLY A 55 -14.31 -5.44 0.54
C GLY A 55 -13.91 -3.98 0.31
N GLN A 56 -13.06 -3.41 1.18
CA GLN A 56 -12.51 -2.06 1.04
C GLN A 56 -11.19 -2.02 0.24
N ILE A 57 -10.67 -3.18 -0.18
CA ILE A 57 -9.41 -3.29 -0.92
C ILE A 57 -9.71 -3.70 -2.34
N ASP A 58 -9.15 -3.00 -3.33
CA ASP A 58 -9.25 -3.46 -4.72
C ASP A 58 -8.68 -4.88 -4.83
N PRO A 59 -9.48 -5.86 -5.29
CA PRO A 59 -9.07 -7.27 -5.39
C PRO A 59 -7.77 -7.50 -6.18
N THR A 60 -7.37 -6.54 -7.01
CA THR A 60 -6.10 -6.57 -7.74
C THR A 60 -4.90 -6.61 -6.79
N TYR A 61 -5.00 -5.99 -5.61
CA TYR A 61 -3.91 -5.90 -4.63
C TYR A 61 -3.90 -7.04 -3.61
N LEU A 62 -4.88 -7.94 -3.63
CA LEU A 62 -4.85 -9.12 -2.76
C LEU A 62 -3.75 -10.08 -3.20
N ARG A 63 -3.08 -10.71 -2.21
CA ARG A 63 -1.95 -11.62 -2.42
C ARG A 63 -2.35 -12.82 -3.28
N ARG A 64 -1.52 -13.13 -4.26
CA ARG A 64 -1.69 -14.32 -5.11
C ARG A 64 -0.41 -14.78 -5.77
N VAL A 65 -0.35 -16.03 -6.18
CA VAL A 65 0.71 -16.53 -7.06
C VAL A 65 0.42 -16.07 -8.49
N VAL A 66 1.44 -15.52 -9.14
CA VAL A 66 1.36 -15.04 -10.52
C VAL A 66 2.52 -15.59 -11.35
N ARG A 67 2.38 -15.58 -12.67
CA ARG A 67 3.49 -15.75 -13.59
C ARG A 67 4.48 -14.58 -13.47
N TYR A 68 5.78 -14.88 -13.52
CA TYR A 68 6.84 -13.91 -13.38
C TYR A 68 7.92 -14.14 -14.44
N ASP A 69 7.94 -13.30 -15.46
CA ASP A 69 8.78 -13.45 -16.66
C ASP A 69 9.99 -12.48 -16.65
N ARG A 70 10.45 -12.06 -15.45
CA ARG A 70 11.63 -11.19 -15.29
C ARG A 70 12.86 -11.99 -14.85
N PRO A 71 14.10 -11.45 -15.00
CA PRO A 71 15.33 -12.22 -14.82
C PRO A 71 15.77 -12.42 -13.37
N GLU A 72 15.05 -11.89 -12.38
CA GLU A 72 15.46 -12.00 -10.98
C GLU A 72 15.37 -13.46 -10.51
N LEU A 73 16.38 -13.88 -9.75
CA LEU A 73 16.50 -15.24 -9.24
C LEU A 73 15.45 -15.51 -8.15
N ALA A 74 15.03 -16.77 -8.02
CA ALA A 74 14.17 -17.22 -6.93
C ALA A 74 14.73 -16.81 -5.55
N GLY A 75 13.85 -16.45 -4.64
CA GLY A 75 14.20 -15.89 -3.33
C GLY A 75 14.43 -14.38 -3.33
N THR A 76 14.48 -13.71 -4.50
CA THR A 76 14.59 -12.25 -4.57
C THR A 76 13.24 -11.59 -4.27
N VAL A 77 13.26 -10.52 -3.50
CA VAL A 77 12.11 -9.61 -3.35
C VAL A 77 12.24 -8.49 -4.37
N VAL A 78 11.23 -8.30 -5.20
CA VAL A 78 11.18 -7.22 -6.19
C VAL A 78 10.04 -6.28 -5.88
N VAL A 79 10.33 -5.00 -5.70
CA VAL A 79 9.33 -3.96 -5.50
C VAL A 79 9.12 -3.21 -6.81
N ASP A 80 7.88 -3.13 -7.24
CA ASP A 80 7.43 -2.39 -8.43
C ASP A 80 6.53 -1.24 -7.96
N PRO A 81 7.09 -0.07 -7.67
CA PRO A 81 6.33 1.04 -7.13
C PRO A 81 5.31 1.60 -8.12
N ALA A 82 5.64 1.58 -9.41
CA ALA A 82 4.77 2.08 -10.46
C ALA A 82 3.43 1.34 -10.50
N ASN A 83 3.48 0.01 -10.35
CA ASN A 83 2.31 -0.86 -10.36
C ASN A 83 1.76 -1.14 -8.95
N ARG A 84 2.43 -0.68 -7.89
CA ARG A 84 2.09 -0.90 -6.48
C ARG A 84 2.04 -2.37 -6.09
N PHE A 85 3.07 -3.11 -6.54
CA PHE A 85 3.25 -4.52 -6.20
C PHE A 85 4.62 -4.80 -5.59
N LEU A 86 4.65 -5.83 -4.78
CA LEU A 86 5.86 -6.51 -4.36
C LEU A 86 5.77 -7.96 -4.80
N TYR A 87 6.87 -8.50 -5.32
CA TYR A 87 6.99 -9.88 -5.76
C TYR A 87 8.04 -10.61 -4.94
N LEU A 88 7.70 -11.75 -4.37
CA LEU A 88 8.66 -12.73 -3.90
C LEU A 88 8.83 -13.77 -5.02
N VAL A 89 9.97 -13.68 -5.71
CA VAL A 89 10.27 -14.55 -6.87
C VAL A 89 10.42 -15.99 -6.41
N GLN A 90 9.79 -16.91 -7.13
CA GLN A 90 9.81 -18.35 -6.90
C GLN A 90 10.39 -19.08 -8.12
N ASP A 91 10.76 -20.35 -7.94
CA ASP A 91 11.14 -21.23 -9.04
C ASP A 91 9.98 -21.42 -10.04
N GLY A 92 10.35 -21.82 -11.26
CA GLY A 92 9.38 -22.17 -12.30
C GLY A 92 8.68 -20.96 -12.91
N GLY A 93 9.31 -19.79 -12.95
CA GLY A 93 8.75 -18.58 -13.59
C GLY A 93 7.50 -18.05 -12.87
N ARG A 94 7.46 -18.14 -11.55
CA ARG A 94 6.35 -17.70 -10.70
C ARG A 94 6.84 -16.72 -9.64
N ALA A 95 5.90 -15.96 -9.07
CA ALA A 95 6.14 -15.17 -7.88
C ALA A 95 4.88 -15.11 -7.01
N ILE A 96 5.06 -14.95 -5.70
CA ILE A 96 3.98 -14.46 -4.85
C ILE A 96 3.94 -12.96 -5.01
N ARG A 97 2.81 -12.43 -5.44
CA ARG A 97 2.58 -10.99 -5.59
C ARG A 97 1.76 -10.48 -4.44
N TYR A 98 2.22 -9.41 -3.82
CA TYR A 98 1.55 -8.67 -2.74
C TYR A 98 1.19 -7.28 -3.25
N GLY A 99 0.03 -6.75 -2.90
CA GLY A 99 -0.28 -5.34 -3.08
C GLY A 99 0.48 -4.49 -2.08
N VAL A 100 0.95 -3.33 -2.51
CA VAL A 100 1.67 -2.42 -1.62
C VAL A 100 1.11 -0.99 -1.67
N GLY A 101 1.20 -0.30 -0.53
CA GLY A 101 1.15 1.16 -0.49
C GLY A 101 2.57 1.71 -0.59
N VAL A 102 2.75 2.77 -1.35
CA VAL A 102 4.05 3.44 -1.52
C VAL A 102 3.95 4.90 -1.10
N GLY A 103 5.07 5.51 -0.73
CA GLY A 103 5.12 6.93 -0.42
C GLY A 103 5.17 7.80 -1.67
N ARG A 104 4.76 9.06 -1.53
CA ARG A 104 5.03 10.07 -2.58
C ARG A 104 6.52 10.18 -2.85
N GLU A 105 7.36 10.05 -1.83
CA GLU A 105 8.83 10.07 -1.88
C GLU A 105 9.44 8.67 -2.09
N GLY A 106 8.66 7.58 -1.99
CA GLY A 106 9.08 6.20 -2.24
C GLY A 106 9.54 5.96 -3.67
N PHE A 107 9.17 6.82 -4.58
CA PHE A 107 9.66 6.84 -5.95
C PHE A 107 11.08 7.40 -6.09
N ALA A 108 11.60 8.05 -5.05
CA ALA A 108 12.92 8.69 -5.11
C ALA A 108 14.09 7.70 -5.02
N TRP A 109 13.84 6.45 -4.53
CA TRP A 109 14.89 5.46 -4.42
C TRP A 109 14.56 4.21 -5.22
N ALA A 110 15.49 3.86 -6.10
CA ALA A 110 15.48 2.61 -6.85
C ALA A 110 16.86 1.98 -6.81
N GLY A 111 16.95 0.67 -6.90
CA GLY A 111 18.22 -0.04 -6.88
C GLY A 111 18.19 -1.35 -6.10
N ASN A 112 19.36 -1.83 -5.74
CA ASN A 112 19.54 -3.08 -5.01
C ASN A 112 19.78 -2.80 -3.52
N ALA A 113 19.18 -3.63 -2.69
CA ALA A 113 19.37 -3.65 -1.24
C ALA A 113 19.39 -5.10 -0.75
N THR A 114 19.67 -5.24 0.54
CA THR A 114 19.62 -6.52 1.26
C THR A 114 18.81 -6.33 2.55
N ILE A 115 17.97 -7.28 2.88
CA ILE A 115 17.31 -7.32 4.20
C ILE A 115 18.37 -7.72 5.22
N ARG A 116 18.84 -6.80 6.06
CA ARG A 116 19.82 -7.11 7.11
C ARG A 116 19.25 -7.20 8.50
N ARG A 117 18.09 -6.62 8.71
CA ARG A 117 17.37 -6.66 9.98
C ARG A 117 15.91 -6.94 9.75
N LYS A 118 15.34 -7.75 10.64
CA LYS A 118 13.91 -8.06 10.70
C LYS A 118 13.42 -7.73 12.10
N ALA A 119 12.21 -7.21 12.23
CA ALA A 119 11.62 -6.94 13.54
C ALA A 119 10.13 -7.32 13.55
N GLU A 120 9.71 -7.92 14.64
CA GLU A 120 8.31 -8.14 15.00
C GLU A 120 7.86 -6.99 15.87
N TRP A 121 6.69 -6.45 15.58
CA TRP A 121 6.09 -5.34 16.30
C TRP A 121 7.11 -4.21 16.60
N PRO A 122 7.68 -3.62 15.53
CA PRO A 122 8.79 -2.68 15.68
C PRO A 122 8.36 -1.40 16.40
N THR A 123 9.27 -0.79 17.12
CA THR A 123 9.12 0.60 17.58
C THR A 123 9.16 1.53 16.37
N TRP A 124 8.22 2.46 16.28
CA TRP A 124 8.19 3.50 15.26
C TRP A 124 8.62 4.85 15.85
N THR A 125 9.56 5.50 15.19
CA THR A 125 9.96 6.87 15.54
C THR A 125 9.64 7.76 14.35
N PRO A 126 8.75 8.75 14.51
CA PRO A 126 8.41 9.67 13.44
C PRO A 126 9.63 10.47 13.00
N PRO A 127 9.90 10.61 11.69
CA PRO A 127 10.94 11.50 11.21
C PRO A 127 10.71 12.94 11.66
N SER A 128 11.78 13.68 11.95
CA SER A 128 11.67 15.07 12.41
C SER A 128 10.89 15.98 11.44
N GLN A 129 11.00 15.71 10.13
CA GLN A 129 10.19 16.41 9.13
C GLN A 129 8.68 16.11 9.25
N MET A 130 8.32 14.90 9.68
CA MET A 130 6.93 14.54 9.91
C MET A 130 6.40 15.26 11.15
N ILE A 131 7.16 15.29 12.25
CA ILE A 131 6.79 16.04 13.47
C ILE A 131 6.58 17.53 13.16
N ARG A 132 7.40 18.13 12.27
CA ARG A 132 7.19 19.52 11.87
C ARG A 132 5.88 19.78 11.12
N ARG A 133 5.38 18.78 10.38
CA ARG A 133 4.11 18.89 9.65
C ARG A 133 2.90 18.47 10.51
N GLN A 134 3.13 17.63 11.50
CA GLN A 134 2.15 17.02 12.39
C GLN A 134 2.70 17.08 13.82
N PRO A 135 2.58 18.26 14.50
CA PRO A 135 3.17 18.49 15.83
C PRO A 135 2.68 17.51 16.91
N GLU A 136 1.49 16.96 16.76
CA GLU A 136 0.93 15.93 17.62
C GLU A 136 1.79 14.67 17.70
N LEU A 137 2.59 14.39 16.69
CA LEU A 137 3.52 13.24 16.68
C LEU A 137 4.76 13.46 17.57
N ALA A 138 4.92 14.66 18.17
CA ALA A 138 6.04 14.94 19.05
C ALA A 138 6.03 14.05 20.32
N GLU A 139 4.87 13.60 20.77
CA GLU A 139 4.75 12.63 21.87
C GLU A 139 5.49 11.32 21.59
N TRP A 140 5.61 10.94 20.31
CA TRP A 140 6.31 9.73 19.85
C TRP A 140 7.76 9.97 19.42
N ALA A 141 8.34 11.14 19.68
CA ALA A 141 9.71 11.45 19.29
C ALA A 141 10.75 10.48 19.89
N ALA A 142 10.47 9.92 21.07
CA ALA A 142 11.27 8.88 21.71
C ALA A 142 10.96 7.47 21.22
N GLY A 143 9.93 7.28 20.40
CA GLY A 143 9.49 6.02 19.82
C GLY A 143 8.14 5.55 20.31
N MET A 144 7.24 5.27 19.38
CA MET A 144 5.97 4.60 19.64
C MET A 144 6.20 3.10 19.77
N PRO A 145 5.79 2.44 20.86
CA PRO A 145 5.91 0.98 21.02
C PRO A 145 5.18 0.23 19.90
N GLY A 146 5.61 -0.99 19.63
CA GLY A 146 4.88 -1.90 18.74
C GLY A 146 3.47 -2.20 19.26
N GLY A 147 2.50 -2.28 18.36
CA GLY A 147 1.09 -2.50 18.64
C GLY A 147 0.23 -2.28 17.41
N LEU A 148 -1.08 -2.49 17.54
CA LEU A 148 -2.02 -2.39 16.42
C LEU A 148 -2.13 -0.97 15.84
N ASP A 149 -1.94 0.06 16.67
CA ASP A 149 -1.99 1.47 16.26
C ASP A 149 -0.67 1.97 15.66
N ASN A 150 0.41 1.15 15.75
CA ASN A 150 1.72 1.52 15.25
C ASN A 150 1.74 1.53 13.71
N PRO A 151 2.16 2.63 13.06
CA PRO A 151 2.17 2.75 11.59
C PRO A 151 3.04 1.71 10.87
N LEU A 152 4.01 1.09 11.56
CA LEU A 152 4.83 0.01 10.97
C LEU A 152 4.14 -1.35 11.00
N GLY A 153 2.99 -1.47 11.66
CA GLY A 153 2.25 -2.71 11.75
C GLY A 153 3.00 -3.85 12.43
N ALA A 154 2.62 -5.08 12.10
CA ALA A 154 3.06 -6.28 12.79
C ALA A 154 4.53 -6.64 12.55
N ARG A 155 5.11 -6.32 11.39
CA ARG A 155 6.49 -6.69 10.98
C ARG A 155 7.16 -5.59 10.19
N ALA A 156 8.51 -5.53 10.27
CA ALA A 156 9.32 -4.69 9.41
C ALA A 156 10.60 -5.40 8.95
N LEU A 157 10.93 -5.17 7.66
CA LEU A 157 12.14 -5.61 6.99
C LEU A 157 12.97 -4.37 6.66
N TYR A 158 14.19 -4.29 7.17
CA TYR A 158 15.06 -3.13 7.07
C TYR A 158 16.03 -3.33 5.90
N LEU A 159 16.06 -2.37 4.98
CA LEU A 159 16.82 -2.45 3.74
C LEU A 159 18.16 -1.73 3.87
N TYR A 160 19.23 -2.42 3.49
CA TYR A 160 20.61 -1.93 3.55
C TYR A 160 21.28 -1.99 2.18
N GLN A 161 22.15 -1.02 1.90
CA GLN A 161 23.13 -1.08 0.81
C GLN A 161 24.52 -1.22 1.41
N GLY A 162 25.10 -2.41 1.26
CA GLY A 162 26.30 -2.74 2.05
C GLY A 162 25.99 -2.63 3.53
N ASP A 163 26.76 -1.85 4.28
CA ASP A 163 26.57 -1.62 5.71
C ASP A 163 25.70 -0.38 6.02
N ARG A 164 25.32 0.38 4.99
CA ARG A 164 24.52 1.58 5.16
C ARG A 164 23.04 1.25 5.22
N ASP A 165 22.39 1.64 6.31
CA ASP A 165 20.92 1.65 6.40
C ASP A 165 20.35 2.67 5.40
N THR A 166 19.50 2.21 4.49
CA THR A 166 18.87 3.07 3.48
C THR A 166 17.77 3.94 4.04
N LEU A 167 17.34 3.67 5.28
CA LEU A 167 16.13 4.20 5.91
C LEU A 167 14.83 3.75 5.25
N TYR A 168 14.89 2.95 4.17
CA TYR A 168 13.71 2.33 3.57
C TYR A 168 13.36 1.03 4.28
N ARG A 169 12.08 0.79 4.41
CA ARG A 169 11.51 -0.38 5.08
C ARG A 169 10.40 -0.99 4.23
N ILE A 170 10.26 -2.30 4.32
CA ILE A 170 9.06 -3.02 3.92
C ILE A 170 8.38 -3.41 5.22
N HIS A 171 7.14 -2.96 5.45
CA HIS A 171 6.50 -3.12 6.76
C HIS A 171 4.99 -3.28 6.64
N GLY A 172 4.34 -3.66 7.73
CA GLY A 172 2.89 -3.70 7.85
C GLY A 172 2.24 -2.32 7.89
N THR A 173 0.95 -2.27 8.15
CA THR A 173 0.24 -1.01 8.33
C THR A 173 -0.96 -1.19 9.26
N ASN A 174 -1.30 -0.15 10.00
CA ASN A 174 -2.57 -0.01 10.69
C ASN A 174 -3.68 0.57 9.78
N GLU A 175 -3.35 0.89 8.51
CA GLU A 175 -4.25 1.46 7.51
C GLU A 175 -4.34 0.55 6.27
N PRO A 176 -4.98 -0.63 6.33
CA PRO A 176 -5.01 -1.59 5.21
C PRO A 176 -5.67 -1.03 3.95
N TRP A 177 -6.61 -0.09 4.07
CA TRP A 177 -7.25 0.61 2.96
C TRP A 177 -6.28 1.49 2.14
N SER A 178 -5.07 1.78 2.66
CA SER A 178 -4.04 2.56 1.97
C SER A 178 -3.26 1.75 0.93
N ILE A 179 -3.47 0.45 0.87
CA ILE A 179 -2.82 -0.42 -0.13
C ILE A 179 -3.36 -0.09 -1.54
N GLY A 180 -2.47 -0.07 -2.51
CA GLY A 180 -2.78 0.42 -3.85
C GLY A 180 -2.70 1.94 -4.00
N SER A 181 -2.38 2.68 -2.92
CA SER A 181 -2.30 4.15 -2.91
C SER A 181 -0.87 4.65 -2.74
N ALA A 182 -0.63 5.91 -3.12
CA ALA A 182 0.66 6.61 -2.96
C ALA A 182 0.55 7.66 -1.84
N VAL A 183 0.42 7.21 -0.60
CA VAL A 183 0.11 8.09 0.56
C VAL A 183 1.16 8.07 1.68
N SER A 184 2.16 7.16 1.64
CA SER A 184 3.15 7.05 2.72
C SER A 184 4.33 8.03 2.56
N SER A 185 5.15 8.15 3.62
CA SER A 185 6.33 9.02 3.66
C SER A 185 7.60 8.39 3.05
N GLY A 186 7.47 7.35 2.20
CA GLY A 186 8.59 6.75 1.48
C GLY A 186 8.71 5.24 1.62
N CYS A 187 8.27 4.64 2.73
CA CYS A 187 8.36 3.19 2.95
C CYS A 187 7.29 2.41 2.19
N ILE A 188 7.52 1.11 2.04
CA ILE A 188 6.66 0.16 1.34
C ILE A 188 5.76 -0.51 2.38
N ARG A 189 4.45 -0.26 2.28
CA ARG A 189 3.44 -0.78 3.21
C ARG A 189 2.78 -2.02 2.65
N LEU A 190 2.54 -3.01 3.50
CA LEU A 190 1.71 -4.19 3.21
C LEU A 190 0.59 -4.31 4.23
N ILE A 191 -0.47 -5.03 3.89
CA ILE A 191 -1.44 -5.52 4.88
C ILE A 191 -0.71 -6.34 5.94
N ASN A 192 -1.15 -6.33 7.19
CA ASN A 192 -0.46 -7.06 8.27
C ASN A 192 -0.36 -8.56 8.00
N GLN A 193 -1.40 -9.19 7.48
CA GLN A 193 -1.37 -10.60 7.08
C GLN A 193 -0.32 -10.86 5.99
N ASP A 194 -0.15 -9.93 5.06
CA ASP A 194 0.80 -10.05 3.96
C ASP A 194 2.26 -9.86 4.42
N ILE A 195 2.52 -8.89 5.28
CA ILE A 195 3.89 -8.71 5.80
C ILE A 195 4.28 -9.86 6.75
N ILE A 196 3.34 -10.43 7.50
CA ILE A 196 3.59 -11.62 8.34
C ILE A 196 3.96 -12.81 7.44
N ASP A 197 3.22 -13.04 6.36
CA ASP A 197 3.51 -14.09 5.38
C ASP A 197 4.89 -13.88 4.73
N LEU A 198 5.17 -12.68 4.22
CA LEU A 198 6.46 -12.35 3.62
C LEU A 198 7.61 -12.51 4.62
N TYR A 199 7.44 -12.02 5.85
CA TYR A 199 8.42 -12.10 6.94
C TYR A 199 8.82 -13.54 7.24
N ARG A 200 7.87 -14.47 7.26
CA ARG A 200 8.13 -15.91 7.50
C ARG A 200 8.94 -16.54 6.35
N ARG A 201 8.76 -16.05 5.11
CA ARG A 201 9.39 -16.61 3.90
C ARG A 201 10.80 -16.10 3.63
N VAL A 202 11.13 -14.87 4.02
CA VAL A 202 12.39 -14.24 3.64
C VAL A 202 13.36 -14.20 4.84
N PRO A 203 14.57 -14.82 4.73
CA PRO A 203 15.60 -14.69 5.74
C PRO A 203 16.32 -13.33 5.67
N THR A 204 17.10 -13.00 6.69
CA THR A 204 18.14 -11.97 6.57
C THR A 204 19.14 -12.39 5.49
N GLY A 205 19.69 -11.42 4.75
CA GLY A 205 20.51 -11.68 3.56
C GLY A 205 19.71 -11.69 2.26
N THR A 206 18.36 -11.74 2.31
CA THR A 206 17.53 -11.70 1.10
C THR A 206 17.80 -10.44 0.28
N ARG A 207 18.05 -10.64 -1.02
CA ARG A 207 18.20 -9.56 -2.00
C ARG A 207 16.86 -8.87 -2.25
N VAL A 208 16.90 -7.56 -2.30
CA VAL A 208 15.76 -6.72 -2.67
C VAL A 208 16.12 -5.86 -3.86
N VAL A 209 15.28 -5.85 -4.87
CA VAL A 209 15.38 -4.98 -6.05
C VAL A 209 14.20 -4.03 -6.02
N VAL A 210 14.45 -2.73 -5.96
CA VAL A 210 13.40 -1.71 -6.12
C VAL A 210 13.51 -1.12 -7.52
N LEU A 211 12.48 -1.31 -8.30
CA LEU A 211 12.42 -0.83 -9.68
C LEU A 211 12.24 0.70 -9.70
N ARG A 212 12.62 1.32 -10.80
CA ARG A 212 12.26 2.72 -11.06
C ARG A 212 10.75 2.81 -11.33
N ALA A 213 10.12 3.85 -10.80
CA ALA A 213 8.74 4.19 -11.10
C ALA A 213 8.60 4.80 -12.48
#